data_b6a9fc9deef73bc0d3d90a1b41846fe5
#
_entry.id   b6a9fc9deef73bc0d3d90a1b41846fe5
#
_cell.length_a   1.000
_cell.length_b   1.000
_cell.length_c   1.000
_cell.angle_alpha   90.00
_cell.angle_beta   90.00
_cell.angle_gamma   90.00
#
_symmetry.space_group_name_H-M   'P 1'
#
loop_
_entity.id
_entity.type
_entity.pdbx_description
1 polymer ?
#
loop_
_entity_poly.entity_id
_entity_poly.type
_entity_poly.pdbx_seq_one_letter_code
_entity_poly.pdbx_strand_id
1 'polypeptide(L)'
;MLATVRGFVERIKYRNEENGYSVLVLAAEDEEYILVGTFPYITEGEMLEASGSMVEHPVYGEQLQVESFEIKTPEDADAMERYLASGAIKGVGAAL
;
A
#
# COMPACT_ATOMS: atom_id res chain seq x y z
N MET A 1 -1.70 2.92 19.68
CA MET A 1 -1.06 1.60 19.66
C MET A 1 -0.38 1.37 18.32
N LEU A 2 0.88 1.02 18.33
CA LEU A 2 1.61 0.76 17.10
C LEU A 2 1.24 -0.58 16.51
N ALA A 3 1.07 -0.59 15.20
CA ALA A 3 0.77 -1.81 14.46
C ALA A 3 1.60 -1.83 13.19
N THR A 4 1.91 -3.01 12.72
CA THR A 4 2.61 -3.20 11.44
C THR A 4 1.75 -4.09 10.57
N VAL A 5 1.50 -3.64 9.35
CA VAL A 5 0.72 -4.39 8.38
C VAL A 5 1.53 -4.56 7.10
N ARG A 6 1.26 -5.64 6.39
CA ARG A 6 1.99 -5.99 5.19
C ARG A 6 1.04 -6.59 4.16
N GLY A 7 1.14 -6.12 2.95
CA GLY A 7 0.30 -6.61 1.89
C GLY A 7 0.53 -5.85 0.60
N PHE A 8 -0.40 -5.97 -0.32
CA PHE A 8 -0.34 -5.28 -1.60
C PHE A 8 -1.19 -4.02 -1.57
N VAL A 9 -0.71 -2.99 -2.23
CA VAL A 9 -1.53 -1.80 -2.44
C VAL A 9 -2.59 -2.18 -3.47
N GLU A 10 -3.79 -2.46 -3.00
CA GLU A 10 -4.88 -2.87 -3.87
C GLU A 10 -5.39 -1.71 -4.70
N ARG A 11 -5.54 -0.55 -4.08
CA ARG A 11 -5.88 0.66 -4.80
C ARG A 11 -5.56 1.89 -3.95
N ILE A 12 -5.41 3.01 -4.63
CA ILE A 12 -5.21 4.30 -4.01
C ILE A 12 -6.54 5.04 -4.08
N LYS A 13 -7.17 5.25 -2.93
CA LYS A 13 -8.47 5.91 -2.87
C LYS A 13 -8.35 7.42 -3.05
N TYR A 14 -7.23 7.98 -2.59
CA TYR A 14 -6.99 9.41 -2.68
C TYR A 14 -5.50 9.64 -2.65
N ARG A 15 -5.04 10.62 -3.40
CA ARG A 15 -3.65 11.04 -3.37
C ARG A 15 -3.54 12.52 -3.70
N ASN A 16 -2.80 13.23 -2.84
CA ASN A 16 -2.46 14.62 -3.09
C ASN A 16 -1.03 14.65 -3.61
N GLU A 17 -0.86 14.99 -4.86
CA GLU A 17 0.45 14.99 -5.51
C GLU A 17 1.40 16.05 -4.96
N GLU A 18 0.87 17.10 -4.37
CA GLU A 18 1.70 18.17 -3.84
C GLU A 18 2.46 17.77 -2.59
N ASN A 19 1.82 17.03 -1.70
CA ASN A 19 2.43 16.68 -0.42
C ASN A 19 2.57 15.17 -0.21
N GLY A 20 2.07 14.36 -1.15
CA GLY A 20 2.17 12.92 -1.03
C GLY A 20 1.17 12.28 -0.10
N TYR A 21 0.28 13.06 0.50
CA TYR A 21 -0.74 12.49 1.38
C TYR A 21 -1.64 11.55 0.59
N SER A 22 -1.80 10.34 1.10
CA SER A 22 -2.55 9.32 0.38
C SER A 22 -3.41 8.49 1.31
N VAL A 23 -4.52 7.99 0.77
CA VAL A 23 -5.37 7.02 1.43
C VAL A 23 -5.38 5.78 0.56
N LEU A 24 -4.89 4.69 1.11
CA LEU A 24 -4.69 3.44 0.37
C LEU A 24 -5.52 2.32 0.94
N VAL A 25 -5.87 1.37 0.07
CA VAL A 25 -6.40 0.08 0.53
C VAL A 25 -5.28 -0.93 0.37
N LEU A 26 -4.87 -1.52 1.48
CA LEU A 26 -3.83 -2.54 1.50
C LEU A 26 -4.48 -3.91 1.67
N ALA A 27 -4.26 -4.79 0.72
CA ALA A 27 -4.79 -6.15 0.78
C ALA A 27 -3.76 -7.04 1.46
N ALA A 28 -4.03 -7.42 2.69
CA ALA A 28 -3.21 -8.38 3.42
C ALA A 28 -3.78 -9.78 3.21
N GLU A 29 -3.17 -10.78 3.83
CA GLU A 29 -3.57 -12.18 3.63
C GLU A 29 -5.04 -12.44 3.88
N ASP A 30 -5.55 -11.97 4.99
CA ASP A 30 -6.91 -12.27 5.42
C ASP A 30 -7.84 -11.07 5.43
N GLU A 31 -7.32 -9.88 5.32
CA GLU A 31 -8.16 -8.69 5.43
C GLU A 31 -7.55 -7.52 4.68
N GLU A 32 -8.36 -6.51 4.52
CA GLU A 32 -7.93 -5.25 3.93
C GLU A 32 -7.78 -4.21 5.01
N TYR A 33 -6.79 -3.34 4.84
CA TYR A 33 -6.55 -2.23 5.76
C TYR A 33 -6.59 -0.94 5.01
N ILE A 34 -7.13 0.09 5.66
CA ILE A 34 -7.06 1.45 5.13
C ILE A 34 -5.83 2.10 5.74
N LEU A 35 -4.92 2.54 4.89
CA LEU A 35 -3.70 3.21 5.31
C LEU A 35 -3.78 4.68 4.96
N VAL A 36 -3.46 5.53 5.91
CA VAL A 36 -3.51 6.98 5.74
C VAL A 36 -2.15 7.55 6.12
N GLY A 37 -1.56 8.35 5.26
CA GLY A 37 -0.28 8.97 5.57
C GLY A 37 0.35 9.63 4.36
N THR A 38 1.58 10.08 4.55
CA THR A 38 2.33 10.71 3.49
C THR A 38 3.27 9.70 2.85
N PHE A 39 3.07 9.48 1.56
CA PHE A 39 3.89 8.56 0.79
C PHE A 39 4.53 9.34 -0.35
N PRO A 40 5.85 9.55 -0.32
CA PRO A 40 6.52 10.28 -1.41
C PRO A 40 6.29 9.63 -2.76
N TYR A 41 6.16 8.32 -2.77
CA TYR A 41 5.86 7.55 -3.97
C TYR A 41 5.10 6.31 -3.54
N ILE A 42 4.11 5.94 -4.33
CA ILE A 42 3.33 4.73 -4.08
C ILE A 42 2.61 4.36 -5.39
N THR A 43 2.53 3.09 -5.66
CA THR A 43 1.88 2.58 -6.87
C THR A 43 1.02 1.39 -6.51
N GLU A 44 -0.14 1.30 -7.14
CA GLU A 44 -1.02 0.15 -6.96
C GLU A 44 -0.29 -1.12 -7.37
N GLY A 45 -0.46 -2.18 -6.59
CA GLY A 45 0.17 -3.46 -6.85
C GLY A 45 1.49 -3.69 -6.14
N GLU A 46 2.08 -2.63 -5.59
CA GLU A 46 3.34 -2.78 -4.85
C GLU A 46 3.11 -3.48 -3.52
N MET A 47 4.08 -4.30 -3.12
CA MET A 47 4.04 -4.91 -1.80
C MET A 47 4.61 -3.91 -0.80
N LEU A 48 3.88 -3.69 0.26
CA LEU A 48 4.17 -2.65 1.22
C LEU A 48 4.11 -3.18 2.64
N GLU A 49 5.06 -2.75 3.46
CA GLU A 49 5.01 -2.98 4.89
C GLU A 49 4.92 -1.60 5.55
N ALA A 50 3.88 -1.37 6.31
CA ALA A 50 3.65 -0.08 6.93
C ALA A 50 3.45 -0.23 8.42
N SER A 51 3.99 0.72 9.16
CA SER A 51 3.86 0.76 10.62
C SER A 51 3.29 2.10 11.04
N GLY A 52 2.46 2.07 12.06
CA GLY A 52 1.87 3.28 12.57
C GLY A 52 0.85 2.99 13.65
N SER A 53 -0.06 3.91 13.85
CA SER A 53 -1.08 3.80 14.88
C SER A 53 -2.43 3.46 14.28
N MET A 54 -3.10 2.47 14.84
CA MET A 54 -4.47 2.18 14.46
C MET A 54 -5.38 3.21 15.10
N VAL A 55 -6.18 3.86 14.29
CA VAL A 55 -7.13 4.86 14.76
C VAL A 55 -8.51 4.53 14.20
N GLU A 56 -9.53 4.92 14.93
CA GLU A 56 -10.91 4.71 14.47
C GLU A 56 -11.48 6.02 13.96
N HIS A 57 -11.85 6.00 12.69
CA HIS A 57 -12.49 7.15 12.08
C HIS A 57 -14.00 7.04 12.25
N PRO A 58 -14.69 8.13 12.65
CA PRO A 58 -16.15 8.05 12.91
C PRO A 58 -16.97 7.61 11.71
N VAL A 59 -16.49 7.85 10.50
CA VAL A 59 -17.23 7.52 9.29
C VAL A 59 -16.66 6.28 8.59
N TYR A 60 -15.34 6.17 8.51
CA TYR A 60 -14.70 5.12 7.71
C TYR A 60 -14.23 3.91 8.50
N GLY A 61 -14.33 3.94 9.82
CA GLY A 61 -13.91 2.83 10.66
C GLY A 61 -12.41 2.84 10.94
N GLU A 62 -11.85 1.67 11.12
CA GLU A 62 -10.44 1.55 11.47
C GLU A 62 -9.52 1.94 10.32
N GLN A 63 -8.51 2.73 10.65
CA GLN A 63 -7.48 3.14 9.70
C GLN A 63 -6.13 3.04 10.37
N LEU A 64 -5.09 2.75 9.59
CA LEU A 64 -3.72 2.80 10.07
C LEU A 64 -3.14 4.16 9.68
N GLN A 65 -2.80 4.95 10.67
CA GLN A 65 -2.07 6.20 10.45
C GLN A 65 -0.60 5.85 10.33
N VAL A 66 -0.10 5.85 9.10
CA VAL A 66 1.24 5.36 8.81
C VAL A 66 2.29 6.35 9.27
N GLU A 67 3.23 5.87 10.08
CA GLU A 67 4.36 6.66 10.54
C GLU A 67 5.62 6.32 9.75
N SER A 68 5.72 5.07 9.29
CA SER A 68 6.83 4.66 8.44
C SER A 68 6.37 3.52 7.53
N PHE A 69 7.00 3.39 6.39
CA PHE A 69 6.66 2.33 5.47
C PHE A 69 7.88 1.92 4.67
N GLU A 70 7.79 0.73 4.08
CA GLU A 70 8.86 0.19 3.27
C GLU A 70 8.24 -0.57 2.10
N ILE A 71 8.74 -0.32 0.91
CA ILE A 71 8.32 -1.05 -0.28
C ILE A 71 9.12 -2.35 -0.31
N LYS A 72 8.40 -3.46 -0.45
CA LYS A 72 9.01 -4.78 -0.46
C LYS A 72 8.94 -5.39 -1.84
N THR A 73 9.92 -6.24 -2.15
CA THR A 73 9.89 -7.00 -3.40
C THR A 73 9.16 -8.32 -3.14
N PRO A 74 8.20 -8.70 -4.00
CA PRO A 74 7.53 -9.98 -3.84
C PRO A 74 8.53 -11.14 -3.88
N GLU A 75 8.34 -12.11 -3.01
CA GLU A 75 9.26 -13.24 -2.87
C GLU A 75 8.75 -14.53 -3.50
N ASP A 76 7.45 -14.66 -3.68
CA ASP A 76 6.89 -15.87 -4.26
C ASP A 76 6.24 -15.61 -5.61
N ALA A 77 5.95 -16.69 -6.33
CA ALA A 77 5.43 -16.58 -7.69
C ALA A 77 4.08 -15.89 -7.77
N ASP A 78 3.21 -16.16 -6.82
CA ASP A 78 1.89 -15.54 -6.81
C ASP A 78 1.97 -14.04 -6.58
N ALA A 79 2.82 -13.64 -5.64
CA ALA A 79 3.03 -12.24 -5.36
C ALA A 79 3.63 -11.52 -6.55
N MET A 80 4.60 -12.16 -7.19
CA MET A 80 5.24 -11.60 -8.37
C MET A 80 4.24 -11.44 -9.51
N GLU A 81 3.38 -12.40 -9.70
CA GLU A 81 2.36 -12.34 -10.73
C GLU A 81 1.41 -11.16 -10.52
N ARG A 82 0.97 -10.96 -9.29
CA ARG A 82 0.13 -9.81 -8.96
C ARG A 82 0.84 -8.50 -9.21
N TYR A 83 2.10 -8.44 -8.83
CA TYR A 83 2.92 -7.25 -9.02
C TYR A 83 3.01 -6.89 -10.51
N LEU A 84 3.27 -7.88 -11.34
CA LEU A 84 3.35 -7.68 -12.78
C LEU A 84 2.00 -7.30 -13.38
N ALA A 85 0.95 -7.98 -12.95
CA ALA A 85 -0.40 -7.74 -13.46
C ALA A 85 -0.91 -6.34 -13.14
N SER A 86 -0.44 -5.76 -12.04
CA SER A 86 -0.86 -4.41 -11.65
C SER A 86 -0.26 -3.31 -12.52
N GLY A 87 0.80 -3.63 -13.26
CA GLY A 87 1.49 -2.64 -14.06
C GLY A 87 2.55 -1.85 -13.30
N ALA A 88 2.87 -2.26 -12.08
CA ALA A 88 3.86 -1.55 -11.27
C ALA A 88 5.23 -1.46 -11.93
N ILE A 89 5.57 -2.44 -12.76
CA ILE A 89 6.83 -2.46 -13.50
C ILE A 89 6.60 -2.37 -15.00
N LYS A 90 5.55 -1.72 -15.38
CA LYS A 90 5.11 -1.60 -16.76
C LYS A 90 6.21 -1.18 -17.74
N GLY A 91 6.96 -0.15 -17.39
CA GLY A 91 8.02 0.33 -18.26
C GLY A 91 9.14 -0.70 -18.45
N VAL A 92 9.47 -1.42 -17.41
CA VAL A 92 10.50 -2.45 -17.45
C VAL A 92 10.05 -3.61 -18.33
N GLY A 93 8.82 -4.04 -18.17
CA GLY A 93 8.27 -5.11 -18.96
C GLY A 93 8.29 -4.79 -20.44
N ALA A 94 7.97 -3.58 -20.78
CA ALA A 94 7.96 -3.14 -22.18
C ALA A 94 9.35 -3.12 -22.81
N ALA A 95 10.36 -2.97 -22.00
CA ALA A 95 11.74 -2.89 -22.49
C ALA A 95 12.31 -4.27 -22.84
N LEU A 96 11.69 -5.30 -22.35
CA LEU A 96 12.15 -6.65 -22.59
C LEU A 96 11.54 -7.23 -23.86
#